data_2ef4840bb89de0ed6b1e3b691bb13890
#
_entry.id   2ef4840bb89de0ed6b1e3b691bb13890
#
_cell.length_a   1.000
_cell.length_b   1.000
_cell.length_c   1.000
_cell.angle_alpha   90.00
_cell.angle_beta   90.00
_cell.angle_gamma   90.00
#
_symmetry.space_group_name_H-M   'P 1'
#
loop_
_entity.id
_entity.type
_entity.pdbx_description
1 polymer ?
#
loop_
_entity_poly.entity_id
_entity_poly.type
_entity_poly.pdbx_seq_one_letter_code
_entity_poly.pdbx_strand_id
1 'polypeptide(L)' 'AEKLIKWLIRKCVDQKTDRILYSNIQTSCPRPMSKSAKILEIAIRQLEDSNYIKVESISKKRYVLINPVLL' A
#
# COMPACT_ATOMS: atom_id res chain seq x y z
N ALA A 1 10.09 1.54 5.17
CA ALA A 1 9.02 0.91 4.39
C ALA A 1 8.51 -0.41 4.98
N GLU A 2 9.28 -1.04 5.89
CA GLU A 2 8.85 -2.30 6.51
C GLU A 2 7.53 -2.18 7.27
N LYS A 3 7.33 -1.09 7.99
CA LYS A 3 6.09 -0.87 8.72
C LYS A 3 4.90 -0.76 7.79
N LEU A 4 5.09 -0.12 6.65
CA LEU A 4 4.02 0.03 5.66
C LEU A 4 3.65 -1.30 5.04
N ILE A 5 4.63 -2.11 4.62
CA ILE A 5 4.33 -3.39 4.00
C ILE A 5 3.63 -4.35 4.97
N LYS A 6 4.05 -4.37 6.23
CA LYS A 6 3.39 -5.18 7.25
C LYS A 6 1.95 -4.74 7.47
N TRP A 7 1.72 -3.44 7.52
CA TRP A 7 0.37 -2.89 7.66
C TRP A 7 -0.51 -3.24 6.46
N LEU A 8 0.06 -3.13 5.25
CA LEU A 8 -0.67 -3.46 4.02
C LEU A 8 -1.06 -4.94 3.99
N ILE A 9 -0.12 -5.83 4.33
CA ILE A 9 -0.38 -7.27 4.38
C ILE A 9 -1.51 -7.56 5.36
N ARG A 10 -1.44 -6.97 6.55
CA ARG A 10 -2.46 -7.17 7.57
C ARG A 10 -3.83 -6.70 7.12
N LYS A 11 -3.89 -5.54 6.45
CA LYS A 11 -5.15 -5.03 5.90
C LYS A 11 -5.72 -5.96 4.85
N CYS A 12 -4.88 -6.48 3.97
CA CYS A 12 -5.31 -7.41 2.94
C CYS A 12 -5.86 -8.70 3.54
N VAL A 13 -5.21 -9.23 4.56
CA VAL A 13 -5.67 -10.43 5.26
C VAL A 13 -7.00 -10.17 5.95
N ASP A 14 -7.13 -9.04 6.65
CA ASP A 14 -8.36 -8.69 7.37
C ASP A 14 -9.55 -8.54 6.44
N GLN A 15 -9.33 -7.96 5.26
CA GLN A 15 -10.39 -7.70 4.28
C GLN A 15 -10.52 -8.82 3.25
N LYS A 16 -9.69 -9.84 3.34
CA LYS A 16 -9.66 -10.97 2.41
C LYS A 16 -9.52 -10.50 0.96
N THR A 17 -8.62 -9.55 0.75
CA THR A 17 -8.34 -8.99 -0.57
C THR A 17 -6.83 -8.90 -0.78
N ASP A 18 -6.41 -8.76 -2.04
CA ASP A 18 -5.01 -8.58 -2.40
C ASP A 18 -4.71 -7.14 -2.84
N ARG A 19 -5.69 -6.26 -2.74
CA ARG A 19 -5.56 -4.87 -3.17
C ARG A 19 -6.21 -3.92 -2.18
N ILE A 20 -5.67 -2.70 -2.12
CA ILE A 20 -6.19 -1.64 -1.25
C ILE A 20 -6.25 -0.35 -2.08
N LEU A 21 -7.33 0.39 -1.93
CA LEU A 21 -7.47 1.68 -2.58
C LEU A 21 -6.45 2.67 -2.02
N TYR A 22 -5.71 3.35 -2.90
CA TYR A 22 -4.64 4.26 -2.51
C TYR A 22 -5.13 5.36 -1.55
N SER A 23 -6.32 5.90 -1.79
CA SER A 23 -6.89 6.92 -0.91
C SER A 23 -7.14 6.39 0.50
N ASN A 24 -7.51 5.13 0.65
CA ASN A 24 -7.66 4.51 1.96
C ASN A 24 -6.32 4.39 2.68
N ILE A 25 -5.26 4.11 1.93
CA ILE A 25 -3.92 4.06 2.50
C ILE A 25 -3.52 5.44 3.02
N GLN A 26 -3.78 6.49 2.26
CA GLN A 26 -3.46 7.86 2.66
C GLN A 26 -4.15 8.28 3.96
N THR A 27 -5.37 7.81 4.19
CA THR A 27 -6.14 8.19 5.38
C THR A 27 -5.90 7.28 6.58
N SER A 28 -5.52 6.04 6.36
CA SER A 28 -5.46 5.02 7.40
C SER A 28 -4.07 4.49 7.70
N CYS A 29 -3.05 4.85 6.92
CA CYS A 29 -1.71 4.32 7.11
C CYS A 29 -1.08 4.79 8.43
N PRO A 30 -0.10 4.03 8.97
CA PRO A 30 0.57 4.42 10.22
C PRO A 30 1.34 5.72 10.09
N ARG A 31 1.49 6.43 11.20
CA ARG A 31 2.36 7.60 11.26
C ARG A 31 3.82 7.13 11.20
N PRO A 32 4.76 7.94 10.65
CA PRO A 32 4.57 9.30 10.13
C PRO A 32 4.03 9.39 8.71
N MET A 33 3.79 8.28 8.03
CA MET A 33 3.38 8.29 6.63
C MET A 33 2.04 8.98 6.41
N SER A 34 1.14 8.95 7.39
CA SER A 34 -0.15 9.62 7.30
C SER A 34 -0.05 11.14 7.34
N LYS A 35 1.06 11.68 7.83
CA LYS A 35 1.25 13.13 7.94
C LYS A 35 1.63 13.79 6.63
N SER A 36 2.18 13.04 5.69
CA SER A 36 2.67 13.59 4.44
C SER A 36 2.44 12.62 3.29
N ALA A 37 1.69 13.07 2.31
CA ALA A 37 1.47 12.28 1.10
C ALA A 37 2.79 11.97 0.39
N LYS A 38 3.77 12.87 0.49
CA LYS A 38 5.07 12.69 -0.12
C LYS A 38 5.84 11.53 0.50
N ILE A 39 5.82 11.43 1.83
CA ILE A 39 6.47 10.33 2.54
C ILE A 39 5.83 9.00 2.14
N LEU A 40 4.51 8.96 2.09
CA LEU A 40 3.78 7.76 1.67
C LEU A 40 4.13 7.37 0.23
N GLU A 41 4.18 8.35 -0.67
CA GLU A 41 4.52 8.09 -2.06
C GLU A 41 5.91 7.49 -2.22
N ILE A 42 6.88 8.02 -1.48
CA ILE A 42 8.25 7.48 -1.49
C ILE A 42 8.28 6.05 -0.98
N ALA A 43 7.58 5.77 0.11
CA ALA A 43 7.50 4.43 0.68
C ALA A 43 6.86 3.44 -0.28
N ILE A 44 5.77 3.83 -0.93
CA ILE A 44 5.07 3.01 -1.93
C ILE A 44 6.01 2.70 -3.10
N ARG A 45 6.73 3.70 -3.58
CA ARG A 45 7.67 3.52 -4.68
C ARG A 45 8.80 2.55 -4.33
N GLN A 46 9.31 2.64 -3.10
CA GLN A 46 10.34 1.71 -2.64
C GLN A 46 9.84 0.27 -2.59
N LEU A 47 8.63 0.07 -2.13
CA LEU A 47 8.02 -1.26 -2.09
C LEU A 47 7.75 -1.80 -3.50
N GLU A 48 7.34 -0.93 -4.41
CA GLU A 48 7.14 -1.31 -5.81
C GLU A 48 8.46 -1.73 -6.47
N ASP A 49 9.53 -0.99 -6.22
CA ASP A 49 10.87 -1.31 -6.74
C ASP A 49 11.36 -2.66 -6.23
N SER A 50 10.97 -3.04 -5.01
CA SER A 50 11.34 -4.32 -4.40
C SER A 50 10.39 -5.45 -4.80
N ASN A 51 9.41 -5.20 -5.67
CA ASN A 51 8.41 -6.17 -6.12
C ASN A 51 7.51 -6.70 -5.00
N TYR A 52 7.38 -5.96 -3.90
CA TYR A 52 6.46 -6.32 -2.83
C TYR A 52 5.03 -5.93 -3.15
N ILE A 53 4.87 -4.84 -3.90
CA ILE A 53 3.55 -4.33 -4.28
C ILE A 53 3.58 -3.87 -5.74
N LYS A 54 2.38 -3.65 -6.27
CA LYS A 54 2.21 -3.10 -7.60
C LYS A 54 1.12 -2.04 -7.54
N VAL A 55 1.34 -0.91 -8.20
CA VAL A 55 0.35 0.16 -8.26
C VAL A 55 -0.36 0.09 -9.61
N GLU A 56 -1.68 0.00 -9.59
CA GLU A 56 -2.49 0.01 -10.80
C GLU A 56 -3.53 1.13 -10.73
N SER A 57 -3.83 1.69 -11.90
CA SER A 57 -4.85 2.72 -12.04
C SER A 57 -6.02 2.13 -12.82
N ILE A 58 -7.19 2.07 -12.18
CA ILE A 58 -8.40 1.52 -12.78
C ILE A 58 -9.53 2.51 -12.60
N SER A 59 -10.19 2.91 -13.68
CA SER A 59 -11.34 3.81 -13.64
C SER A 59 -11.08 5.09 -12.84
N LYS A 60 -9.93 5.72 -13.04
CA LYS A 60 -9.47 6.95 -12.38
C LYS A 60 -9.16 6.76 -10.89
N LYS A 61 -9.10 5.52 -10.42
CA LYS A 61 -8.72 5.21 -9.05
C LYS A 61 -7.42 4.43 -9.03
N ARG A 62 -6.58 4.71 -8.04
CA ARG A 62 -5.34 3.98 -7.85
C ARG A 62 -5.52 2.89 -6.83
N TYR A 63 -5.03 1.71 -7.17
CA TYR A 63 -5.03 0.56 -6.25
C TYR A 63 -3.60 0.09 -6.02
N VAL A 64 -3.32 -0.29 -4.79
CA VAL A 64 -2.05 -0.93 -4.43
C VAL A 64 -2.32 -2.41 -4.27
N LEU A 65 -1.68 -3.21 -5.10
CA LEU A 65 -1.83 -4.67 -5.08
C LEU A 65 -0.63 -5.26 -4.34
N ILE A 66 -0.90 -6.18 -3.43
CA ILE A 66 0.15 -6.87 -2.68
C ILE A 66 0.58 -8.10 -3.46
N ASN A 67 1.89 -8.35 -3.52
CA ASN A 67 2.42 -9.54 -4.15
C ASN A 67 1.87 -10.79 -3.43
N PRO A 68 1.19 -11.71 -4.15
CA PRO A 68 0.57 -12.88 -3.51
C PRO A 68 1.55 -13.76 -2.73
N VAL A 69 2.82 -13.70 -3.09
CA VAL A 69 3.87 -14.45 -2.39
C VAL A 69 3.99 -14.01 -0.93
N LEU A 70 3.60 -12.75 -0.63
CA LEU A 70 3.65 -12.21 0.72
C LEU A 70 2.40 -12.54 1.54
N LEU A 71 1.38 -13.04 0.90
CA LEU A 71 0.13 -13.42 1.53
C LEU A 71 0.09 -14.93 1.70
#